data_a1f6e79deeedfd67fb5e508ddfc704e2
#
_entry.id   a1f6e79deeedfd67fb5e508ddfc704e2
#
_cell.length_a   1.000
_cell.length_b   1.000
_cell.length_c   1.000
_cell.angle_alpha   90.00
_cell.angle_beta   90.00
_cell.angle_gamma   90.00
#
_symmetry.space_group_name_H-M   'P 1'
#
loop_
_entity.id
_entity.type
_entity.pdbx_description
1 polymer ?
#
loop_
_entity_poly.entity_id
_entity_poly.type
_entity_poly.pdbx_seq_one_letter_code
_entity_poly.pdbx_strand_id
1 'polypeptide(L)'
;MRKRLAAFWRTITAPFRFIFWLLRLIFGWIADIFRDFATLFKKDDEGEDAPVIDALGKALENPYSVFEHLNALRKHLFRATLVLLVISAITFAYAENILSILAQPIGGIDQLIAVEITESIGVFMRVSMLTGFTFALPYIVLEILLFAAPGLTRRERMFGVVAIPLVVILFVVGMVFAYFILLPPAVVFLKNFIFENNTRPESYYSFVMALMFWLGVSFEFPLLVYVLVSMGVIRARVLLEQSRIAIVVAALLAAAITPTIDIFNMLLVWIPLIAVYYVGVGLAFIAQRGRDRRLRQA
;
A
#
# COMPACT_ATOMS: atom_id res chain seq x y z
N MET A 1 51.63 -25.54 -13.94
CA MET A 1 51.56 -24.50 -12.90
C MET A 1 50.61 -23.34 -13.26
N ARG A 2 50.68 -22.73 -14.45
CA ARG A 2 49.85 -21.58 -14.87
C ARG A 2 48.30 -21.78 -14.79
N LYS A 3 47.80 -22.98 -15.12
CA LYS A 3 46.34 -23.27 -15.09
C LYS A 3 45.76 -23.35 -13.63
N ARG A 4 46.55 -23.80 -12.68
CA ARG A 4 46.14 -23.86 -11.27
C ARG A 4 46.11 -22.48 -10.58
N LEU A 5 47.07 -21.61 -10.94
CA LEU A 5 47.11 -20.23 -10.47
C LEU A 5 45.92 -19.42 -11.05
N ALA A 6 45.52 -19.60 -12.28
CA ALA A 6 44.38 -18.95 -12.89
C ALA A 6 43.03 -19.39 -12.24
N ALA A 7 42.92 -20.66 -11.87
CA ALA A 7 41.75 -21.16 -11.15
C ALA A 7 41.65 -20.55 -9.73
N PHE A 8 42.76 -20.48 -9.02
CA PHE A 8 42.86 -19.89 -7.68
C PHE A 8 42.47 -18.39 -7.66
N TRP A 9 42.97 -17.60 -8.63
CA TRP A 9 42.57 -16.19 -8.80
C TRP A 9 41.10 -16.02 -9.18
N ARG A 10 40.54 -16.94 -9.99
CA ARG A 10 39.09 -16.94 -10.30
C ARG A 10 38.22 -17.17 -9.07
N THR A 11 38.64 -18.03 -8.15
CA THR A 11 37.87 -18.32 -6.93
C THR A 11 37.93 -17.16 -5.93
N ILE A 12 39.09 -16.50 -5.78
CA ILE A 12 39.27 -15.36 -4.88
C ILE A 12 38.54 -14.11 -5.42
N THR A 13 38.53 -13.91 -6.75
CA THR A 13 37.87 -12.73 -7.36
C THR A 13 36.37 -12.95 -7.59
N ALA A 14 35.86 -14.19 -7.49
CA ALA A 14 34.44 -14.49 -7.69
C ALA A 14 33.51 -13.68 -6.77
N PRO A 15 33.72 -13.59 -5.44
CA PRO A 15 32.87 -12.80 -4.56
C PRO A 15 32.93 -11.30 -4.89
N PHE A 16 34.12 -10.77 -5.22
CA PHE A 16 34.25 -9.35 -5.63
C PHE A 16 33.57 -9.06 -6.95
N ARG A 17 33.63 -9.99 -7.91
CA ARG A 17 32.93 -9.85 -9.20
C ARG A 17 31.42 -9.94 -9.01
N PHE A 18 30.95 -10.79 -8.11
CA PHE A 18 29.53 -10.90 -7.75
C PHE A 18 29.03 -9.63 -7.08
N ILE A 19 29.77 -9.09 -6.10
CA ILE A 19 29.45 -7.82 -5.42
C ILE A 19 29.45 -6.66 -6.44
N PHE A 20 30.46 -6.58 -7.32
CA PHE A 20 30.53 -5.55 -8.35
C PHE A 20 29.39 -5.68 -9.38
N TRP A 21 29.03 -6.90 -9.76
CA TRP A 21 27.89 -7.16 -10.62
C TRP A 21 26.58 -6.77 -9.95
N LEU A 22 26.42 -7.10 -8.66
CA LEU A 22 25.26 -6.72 -7.86
C LEU A 22 25.14 -5.19 -7.71
N LEU A 23 26.24 -4.52 -7.42
CA LEU A 23 26.29 -3.06 -7.34
C LEU A 23 25.92 -2.43 -8.69
N ARG A 24 26.48 -2.95 -9.80
CA ARG A 24 26.15 -2.45 -11.15
C ARG A 24 24.68 -2.66 -11.50
N LEU A 25 24.08 -3.78 -11.08
CA LEU A 25 22.65 -4.06 -11.21
C LEU A 25 21.83 -3.04 -10.41
N ILE A 26 22.19 -2.80 -9.14
CA ILE A 26 21.51 -1.84 -8.26
C ILE A 26 21.64 -0.42 -8.80
N PHE A 27 22.84 0.02 -9.18
CA PHE A 27 23.06 1.34 -9.78
C PHE A 27 22.32 1.52 -11.11
N GLY A 28 22.33 0.49 -11.98
CA GLY A 28 21.57 0.51 -13.23
C GLY A 28 20.08 0.63 -12.97
N TRP A 29 19.57 -0.10 -12.00
CA TRP A 29 18.18 -0.08 -11.59
C TRP A 29 17.76 1.27 -10.97
N ILE A 30 18.60 1.86 -10.11
CA ILE A 30 18.39 3.21 -9.56
C ILE A 30 18.39 4.26 -10.68
N ALA A 31 19.32 4.17 -11.63
CA ALA A 31 19.38 5.08 -12.78
C ALA A 31 18.12 4.97 -13.66
N ASP A 32 17.60 3.75 -13.86
CA ASP A 32 16.35 3.53 -14.60
C ASP A 32 15.15 4.15 -13.87
N ILE A 33 15.06 4.06 -12.53
CA ILE A 33 14.03 4.72 -11.72
C ILE A 33 14.10 6.24 -11.90
N PHE A 34 15.29 6.83 -11.77
CA PHE A 34 15.46 8.27 -11.96
C PHE A 34 15.10 8.72 -13.38
N ARG A 35 15.44 7.92 -14.38
CA ARG A 35 15.06 8.21 -15.77
C ARG A 35 13.55 8.12 -15.98
N ASP A 36 12.91 7.06 -15.47
CA ASP A 36 11.46 6.88 -15.54
C ASP A 36 10.74 8.00 -14.76
N PHE A 37 11.25 8.40 -13.59
CA PHE A 37 10.74 9.54 -12.84
C PHE A 37 10.89 10.87 -13.60
N ALA A 38 12.01 11.08 -14.28
CA ALA A 38 12.22 12.28 -15.09
C ALA A 38 11.22 12.38 -16.26
N THR A 39 10.70 11.25 -16.76
CA THR A 39 9.66 11.24 -17.81
C THR A 39 8.36 11.85 -17.35
N LEU A 40 8.04 11.83 -16.04
CA LEU A 40 6.84 12.47 -15.48
C LEU A 40 6.83 13.99 -15.70
N PHE A 41 8.02 14.60 -15.81
CA PHE A 41 8.20 16.05 -15.97
C PHE A 41 8.47 16.46 -17.42
N LYS A 42 8.67 15.49 -18.33
CA LYS A 42 8.93 15.78 -19.72
C LYS A 42 7.72 16.47 -20.35
N LYS A 43 7.98 17.55 -21.06
CA LYS A 43 6.97 18.27 -21.82
C LYS A 43 6.61 17.40 -23.02
N ASP A 44 5.36 16.99 -23.13
CA ASP A 44 4.85 16.34 -24.32
C ASP A 44 4.80 17.44 -25.40
N ASP A 45 5.68 17.37 -26.40
CA ASP A 45 5.86 18.42 -27.43
C ASP A 45 4.77 18.42 -28.50
N GLU A 46 3.79 17.51 -28.44
CA GLU A 46 2.68 17.50 -29.40
C GLU A 46 1.35 17.22 -28.66
N GLY A 47 0.44 18.18 -28.78
CA GLY A 47 -0.85 18.24 -28.11
C GLY A 47 -1.73 17.01 -28.33
N GLU A 48 -1.75 16.15 -27.36
CA GLU A 48 -2.86 15.23 -27.13
C GLU A 48 -3.30 15.34 -25.67
N ASP A 49 -4.12 16.36 -25.39
CA ASP A 49 -5.09 16.33 -24.28
C ASP A 49 -6.19 15.31 -24.61
N ALA A 50 -5.80 14.08 -24.99
CA ALA A 50 -6.77 13.02 -25.24
C ALA A 50 -7.28 12.50 -23.90
N PRO A 51 -8.60 12.59 -23.63
CA PRO A 51 -9.16 12.04 -22.40
C PRO A 51 -8.87 10.54 -22.32
N VAL A 52 -8.70 10.03 -21.09
CA VAL A 52 -8.43 8.60 -20.75
C VAL A 52 -9.36 7.63 -21.51
N ILE A 53 -10.57 8.07 -21.85
CA ILE A 53 -11.57 7.32 -22.62
C ILE A 53 -11.13 7.07 -24.06
N ASP A 54 -10.46 8.03 -24.72
CA ASP A 54 -9.97 7.87 -26.09
C ASP A 54 -8.71 6.98 -26.15
N ALA A 55 -7.87 7.03 -25.12
CA ALA A 55 -6.74 6.12 -24.99
C ALA A 55 -7.20 4.66 -24.81
N LEU A 56 -8.28 4.42 -24.06
CA LEU A 56 -8.90 3.11 -23.90
C LEU A 56 -9.54 2.64 -25.23
N GLY A 57 -10.19 3.51 -25.99
CA GLY A 57 -10.75 3.18 -27.31
C GLY A 57 -9.66 2.72 -28.28
N LYS A 58 -8.57 3.47 -28.41
CA LYS A 58 -7.42 3.13 -29.27
C LYS A 58 -6.70 1.84 -28.82
N ALA A 59 -6.64 1.57 -27.51
CA ALA A 59 -6.05 0.34 -26.97
C ALA A 59 -6.87 -0.92 -27.32
N LEU A 60 -8.20 -0.80 -27.42
CA LEU A 60 -9.08 -1.91 -27.80
C LEU A 60 -9.00 -2.26 -29.29
N GLU A 61 -8.61 -1.30 -30.13
CA GLU A 61 -8.47 -1.48 -31.59
C GLU A 61 -7.15 -2.18 -31.99
N ASN A 62 -6.14 -2.16 -31.09
CA ASN A 62 -4.83 -2.74 -31.42
C ASN A 62 -4.37 -3.75 -30.34
N PRO A 63 -4.48 -5.09 -30.61
CA PRO A 63 -4.11 -6.11 -29.64
C PRO A 63 -2.63 -6.03 -29.18
N TYR A 64 -1.73 -5.50 -30.01
CA TYR A 64 -0.32 -5.32 -29.63
C TYR A 64 -0.13 -4.29 -28.51
N SER A 65 -0.94 -3.23 -28.46
CA SER A 65 -0.85 -2.23 -27.39
C SER A 65 -1.23 -2.79 -26.02
N VAL A 66 -2.15 -3.76 -25.98
CA VAL A 66 -2.53 -4.48 -24.75
C VAL A 66 -1.36 -5.31 -24.22
N PHE A 67 -0.61 -6.00 -25.12
CA PHE A 67 0.56 -6.79 -24.70
C PHE A 67 1.71 -5.90 -24.20
N GLU A 68 1.94 -4.73 -24.82
CA GLU A 68 2.92 -3.76 -24.34
C GLU A 68 2.54 -3.23 -22.94
N HIS A 69 1.27 -2.93 -22.73
CA HIS A 69 0.77 -2.46 -21.45
C HIS A 69 0.88 -3.54 -20.35
N LEU A 70 0.56 -4.80 -20.67
CA LEU A 70 0.75 -5.93 -19.76
C LEU A 70 2.23 -6.16 -19.41
N ASN A 71 3.14 -5.98 -20.37
CA ASN A 71 4.58 -6.09 -20.11
C ASN A 71 5.09 -4.93 -19.23
N ALA A 72 4.57 -3.71 -19.44
CA ALA A 72 4.82 -2.58 -18.56
C ALA A 72 4.33 -2.86 -17.14
N LEU A 73 3.09 -3.35 -16.97
CA LEU A 73 2.52 -3.74 -15.66
C LEU A 73 3.42 -4.75 -14.94
N ARG A 74 3.85 -5.81 -15.66
CA ARG A 74 4.77 -6.82 -15.10
C ARG A 74 6.06 -6.19 -14.59
N LYS A 75 6.65 -5.26 -15.35
CA LYS A 75 7.90 -4.57 -14.97
C LYS A 75 7.73 -3.75 -13.69
N HIS A 76 6.68 -2.93 -13.61
CA HIS A 76 6.39 -2.09 -12.45
C HIS A 76 6.04 -2.93 -11.22
N LEU A 77 5.21 -3.96 -11.38
CA LEU A 77 4.85 -4.88 -10.31
C LEU A 77 6.08 -5.63 -9.77
N PHE A 78 6.96 -6.11 -10.64
CA PHE A 78 8.19 -6.80 -10.23
C PHE A 78 9.11 -5.86 -9.43
N ARG A 79 9.26 -4.61 -9.85
CA ARG A 79 10.06 -3.60 -9.15
C ARG A 79 9.47 -3.28 -7.77
N ALA A 80 8.17 -3.04 -7.70
CA ALA A 80 7.46 -2.78 -6.44
C ALA A 80 7.62 -3.95 -5.46
N THR A 81 7.43 -5.19 -5.94
CA THR A 81 7.60 -6.40 -5.13
C THR A 81 9.04 -6.58 -4.64
N LEU A 82 10.03 -6.33 -5.50
CA LEU A 82 11.43 -6.44 -5.12
C LEU A 82 11.79 -5.46 -3.99
N VAL A 83 11.38 -4.19 -4.11
CA VAL A 83 11.59 -3.18 -3.06
C VAL A 83 10.89 -3.56 -1.78
N LEU A 84 9.63 -4.03 -1.86
CA LEU A 84 8.89 -4.52 -0.71
C LEU A 84 9.66 -5.64 0.00
N LEU A 85 10.16 -6.64 -0.72
CA LEU A 85 10.90 -7.76 -0.15
C LEU A 85 12.22 -7.30 0.51
N VAL A 86 12.96 -6.40 -0.14
CA VAL A 86 14.22 -5.87 0.41
C VAL A 86 13.96 -5.08 1.69
N ILE A 87 12.96 -4.18 1.70
CA ILE A 87 12.63 -3.40 2.88
C ILE A 87 12.08 -4.31 3.99
N SER A 88 11.25 -5.31 3.66
CA SER A 88 10.76 -6.29 4.63
C SER A 88 11.88 -7.11 5.25
N ALA A 89 12.92 -7.47 4.49
CA ALA A 89 14.11 -8.14 5.02
C ALA A 89 14.92 -7.23 5.97
N ILE A 90 15.00 -5.93 5.70
CA ILE A 90 15.64 -4.96 6.58
C ILE A 90 14.82 -4.78 7.86
N THR A 91 13.49 -4.64 7.75
CA THR A 91 12.60 -4.46 8.91
C THR A 91 12.52 -5.72 9.78
N PHE A 92 12.83 -6.89 9.24
CA PHE A 92 12.93 -8.13 10.01
C PHE A 92 13.98 -8.04 11.13
N ALA A 93 15.08 -7.32 10.92
CA ALA A 93 16.10 -7.10 11.95
C ALA A 93 15.58 -6.26 13.14
N TYR A 94 14.52 -5.50 12.95
CA TYR A 94 13.88 -4.63 13.97
C TYR A 94 12.55 -5.17 14.47
N ALA A 95 12.14 -6.37 14.02
CA ALA A 95 10.82 -6.94 14.29
C ALA A 95 10.55 -7.11 15.80
N GLU A 96 11.54 -7.49 16.59
CA GLU A 96 11.41 -7.65 18.05
C GLU A 96 10.99 -6.34 18.73
N ASN A 97 11.61 -5.22 18.38
CA ASN A 97 11.27 -3.92 18.92
C ASN A 97 9.83 -3.50 18.55
N ILE A 98 9.43 -3.79 17.31
CA ILE A 98 8.08 -3.49 16.84
C ILE A 98 7.07 -4.36 17.55
N LEU A 99 7.34 -5.65 17.72
CA LEU A 99 6.47 -6.58 18.45
C LEU A 99 6.27 -6.14 19.89
N SER A 100 7.32 -5.66 20.56
CA SER A 100 7.22 -5.17 21.94
C SER A 100 6.29 -3.96 22.05
N ILE A 101 6.34 -3.04 21.07
CA ILE A 101 5.42 -1.90 21.00
C ILE A 101 3.99 -2.38 20.74
N LEU A 102 3.80 -3.27 19.77
CA LEU A 102 2.47 -3.79 19.43
C LEU A 102 1.83 -4.61 20.54
N ALA A 103 2.62 -5.18 21.47
CA ALA A 103 2.12 -5.93 22.63
C ALA A 103 1.67 -5.02 23.80
N GLN A 104 1.96 -3.73 23.79
CA GLN A 104 1.58 -2.84 24.91
C GLN A 104 0.09 -2.85 25.24
N PRO A 105 -0.85 -2.83 24.27
CA PRO A 105 -2.28 -2.84 24.58
C PRO A 105 -2.76 -4.11 25.28
N ILE A 106 -2.07 -5.25 25.12
CA ILE A 106 -2.39 -6.50 25.82
C ILE A 106 -1.72 -6.60 27.20
N GLY A 107 -0.77 -5.71 27.50
CA GLY A 107 -0.01 -5.71 28.77
C GLY A 107 1.43 -6.19 28.63
N GLY A 108 1.96 -6.29 27.42
CA GLY A 108 3.32 -6.68 27.13
C GLY A 108 3.45 -8.07 26.51
N ILE A 109 4.65 -8.38 26.01
CA ILE A 109 4.97 -9.67 25.37
C ILE A 109 4.78 -10.84 26.35
N ASP A 110 5.04 -10.63 27.64
CA ASP A 110 4.96 -11.65 28.68
C ASP A 110 3.53 -12.19 28.89
N GLN A 111 2.52 -11.51 28.38
CA GLN A 111 1.12 -11.95 28.37
C GLN A 111 0.80 -12.92 27.23
N LEU A 112 1.75 -13.17 26.34
CA LEU A 112 1.59 -14.02 25.16
C LEU A 112 2.36 -15.33 25.38
N ILE A 113 1.66 -16.46 25.21
CA ILE A 113 2.26 -17.79 25.37
C ILE A 113 2.26 -18.50 24.03
N ALA A 114 3.46 -18.70 23.47
CA ALA A 114 3.61 -19.48 22.24
C ALA A 114 3.42 -20.97 22.56
N VAL A 115 2.53 -21.61 21.82
CA VAL A 115 2.25 -23.05 21.93
C VAL A 115 3.12 -23.83 20.96
N GLU A 116 3.41 -23.25 19.79
CA GLU A 116 4.20 -23.87 18.74
C GLU A 116 5.46 -23.05 18.45
N ILE A 117 6.58 -23.71 18.19
CA ILE A 117 7.89 -23.08 17.90
C ILE A 117 7.79 -22.21 16.62
N THR A 118 6.97 -22.63 15.66
CA THR A 118 6.80 -21.97 14.38
C THR A 118 5.99 -20.67 14.47
N GLU A 119 5.18 -20.47 15.52
CA GLU A 119 4.38 -19.25 15.72
C GLU A 119 5.24 -17.98 15.74
N SER A 120 6.37 -18.03 16.45
CA SER A 120 7.27 -16.88 16.59
C SER A 120 7.80 -16.43 15.22
N ILE A 121 8.25 -17.36 14.36
CA ILE A 121 8.76 -17.03 13.02
C ILE A 121 7.67 -16.42 12.16
N GLY A 122 6.45 -16.99 12.19
CA GLY A 122 5.29 -16.47 11.44
C GLY A 122 4.94 -15.04 11.84
N VAL A 123 4.94 -14.74 13.13
CA VAL A 123 4.69 -13.41 13.68
C VAL A 123 5.77 -12.41 13.25
N PHE A 124 7.06 -12.77 13.35
CA PHE A 124 8.18 -11.94 12.91
C PHE A 124 8.07 -11.60 11.42
N MET A 125 7.76 -12.58 10.57
CA MET A 125 7.57 -12.34 9.13
C MET A 125 6.40 -11.40 8.84
N ARG A 126 5.27 -11.58 9.50
CA ARG A 126 4.08 -10.72 9.29
C ARG A 126 4.33 -9.28 9.71
N VAL A 127 4.93 -9.05 10.88
CA VAL A 127 5.29 -7.70 11.35
C VAL A 127 6.27 -7.04 10.39
N SER A 128 7.31 -7.79 9.97
CA SER A 128 8.30 -7.27 9.01
C SER A 128 7.66 -6.93 7.68
N MET A 129 6.69 -7.72 7.22
CA MET A 129 6.00 -7.49 5.96
C MET A 129 5.08 -6.25 6.02
N LEU A 130 4.32 -6.06 7.10
CA LEU A 130 3.48 -4.86 7.29
C LEU A 130 4.33 -3.60 7.41
N THR A 131 5.37 -3.65 8.24
CA THR A 131 6.29 -2.52 8.41
C THR A 131 7.06 -2.24 7.13
N GLY A 132 7.53 -3.30 6.46
CA GLY A 132 8.18 -3.21 5.16
C GLY A 132 7.27 -2.61 4.09
N PHE A 133 6.00 -2.99 4.06
CA PHE A 133 4.99 -2.40 3.17
C PHE A 133 4.82 -0.90 3.44
N THR A 134 4.72 -0.50 4.72
CA THR A 134 4.57 0.91 5.11
C THR A 134 5.73 1.76 4.61
N PHE A 135 6.97 1.29 4.76
CA PHE A 135 8.15 1.99 4.26
C PHE A 135 8.33 1.90 2.74
N ALA A 136 7.85 0.83 2.11
CA ALA A 136 7.89 0.67 0.65
C ALA A 136 6.76 1.44 -0.04
N LEU A 137 5.71 1.85 0.68
CA LEU A 137 4.50 2.47 0.13
C LEU A 137 4.78 3.68 -0.79
N PRO A 138 5.68 4.64 -0.46
CA PRO A 138 5.97 5.75 -1.36
C PRO A 138 6.52 5.27 -2.71
N TYR A 139 7.32 4.22 -2.71
CA TYR A 139 7.85 3.64 -3.93
C TYR A 139 6.80 2.84 -4.71
N ILE A 140 5.96 2.07 -4.01
CA ILE A 140 4.85 1.33 -4.61
C ILE A 140 3.90 2.29 -5.33
N VAL A 141 3.54 3.40 -4.68
CA VAL A 141 2.66 4.42 -5.27
C VAL A 141 3.34 5.11 -6.46
N LEU A 142 4.65 5.36 -6.40
CA LEU A 142 5.42 5.88 -7.53
C LEU A 142 5.37 4.91 -8.73
N GLU A 143 5.57 3.61 -8.53
CA GLU A 143 5.50 2.62 -9.61
C GLU A 143 4.09 2.53 -10.22
N ILE A 144 3.03 2.64 -9.40
CA ILE A 144 1.65 2.74 -9.88
C ILE A 144 1.45 4.01 -10.73
N LEU A 145 1.98 5.14 -10.28
CA LEU A 145 1.91 6.40 -11.03
C LEU A 145 2.67 6.33 -12.36
N LEU A 146 3.87 5.76 -12.35
CA LEU A 146 4.69 5.55 -13.56
C LEU A 146 3.98 4.63 -14.57
N PHE A 147 3.31 3.58 -14.09
CA PHE A 147 2.50 2.71 -14.92
C PHE A 147 1.28 3.43 -15.52
N ALA A 148 0.61 4.29 -14.75
CA ALA A 148 -0.54 5.06 -15.21
C ALA A 148 -0.16 6.28 -16.06
N ALA A 149 1.09 6.77 -15.95
CA ALA A 149 1.55 8.02 -16.55
C ALA A 149 1.31 8.16 -18.07
N PRO A 150 1.43 7.11 -18.91
CA PRO A 150 1.13 7.23 -20.34
C PRO A 150 -0.31 7.63 -20.65
N GLY A 151 -1.27 7.29 -19.76
CA GLY A 151 -2.68 7.65 -19.90
C GLY A 151 -3.09 8.94 -19.18
N LEU A 152 -2.15 9.63 -18.51
CA LEU A 152 -2.41 10.83 -17.72
C LEU A 152 -1.92 12.09 -18.43
N THR A 153 -2.70 13.16 -18.37
CA THR A 153 -2.25 14.49 -18.75
C THR A 153 -1.11 14.96 -17.84
N ARG A 154 -0.27 15.88 -18.29
CA ARG A 154 0.84 16.45 -17.50
C ARG A 154 0.39 16.95 -16.13
N ARG A 155 -0.78 17.57 -16.08
CA ARG A 155 -1.34 18.09 -14.84
C ARG A 155 -1.71 16.98 -13.87
N GLU A 156 -2.30 15.89 -14.36
CA GLU A 156 -2.67 14.72 -13.55
C GLU A 156 -1.43 14.00 -13.04
N ARG A 157 -0.37 13.88 -13.84
CA ARG A 157 0.94 13.35 -13.41
C ARG A 157 1.52 14.18 -12.25
N MET A 158 1.48 15.51 -12.34
CA MET A 158 1.95 16.40 -11.27
C MET A 158 1.13 16.25 -9.98
N PHE A 159 -0.19 16.14 -10.10
CA PHE A 159 -1.06 15.84 -8.96
C PHE A 159 -0.73 14.47 -8.35
N GLY A 160 -0.45 13.47 -9.17
CA GLY A 160 -0.02 12.14 -8.72
C GLY A 160 1.27 12.19 -7.90
N VAL A 161 2.28 12.93 -8.36
CA VAL A 161 3.54 13.10 -7.62
C VAL A 161 3.32 13.76 -6.26
N VAL A 162 2.50 14.81 -6.21
CA VAL A 162 2.17 15.52 -4.96
C VAL A 162 1.32 14.62 -4.03
N ALA A 163 0.55 13.69 -4.58
CA ALA A 163 -0.25 12.75 -3.80
C ALA A 163 0.59 11.68 -3.10
N ILE A 164 1.80 11.34 -3.58
CA ILE A 164 2.65 10.29 -2.98
C ILE A 164 2.87 10.51 -1.47
N PRO A 165 3.39 11.65 -1.00
CA PRO A 165 3.55 11.86 0.44
C PRO A 165 2.21 11.85 1.20
N LEU A 166 1.13 12.31 0.58
CA LEU A 166 -0.18 12.33 1.20
C LEU A 166 -0.72 10.91 1.41
N VAL A 167 -0.54 9.99 0.44
CA VAL A 167 -0.83 8.56 0.58
C VAL A 167 -0.09 8.00 1.79
N VAL A 168 1.21 8.20 1.89
CA VAL A 168 1.99 7.68 3.03
C VAL A 168 1.47 8.21 4.37
N ILE A 169 1.16 9.50 4.43
CA ILE A 169 0.63 10.14 5.65
C ILE A 169 -0.73 9.55 6.01
N LEU A 170 -1.65 9.41 5.06
CA LEU A 170 -3.00 8.87 5.31
C LEU A 170 -2.94 7.41 5.75
N PHE A 171 -2.09 6.60 5.11
CA PHE A 171 -1.89 5.21 5.51
C PHE A 171 -1.38 5.09 6.95
N VAL A 172 -0.34 5.86 7.29
CA VAL A 172 0.22 5.89 8.66
C VAL A 172 -0.81 6.40 9.66
N VAL A 173 -1.57 7.44 9.32
CA VAL A 173 -2.67 7.95 10.18
C VAL A 173 -3.72 6.88 10.42
N GLY A 174 -4.10 6.11 9.39
CA GLY A 174 -5.01 4.97 9.52
C GLY A 174 -4.46 3.88 10.44
N MET A 175 -3.18 3.54 10.33
CA MET A 175 -2.50 2.58 11.22
C MET A 175 -2.46 3.08 12.67
N VAL A 176 -2.10 4.35 12.87
CA VAL A 176 -2.04 5.00 14.20
C VAL A 176 -3.44 5.04 14.82
N PHE A 177 -4.45 5.39 14.04
CA PHE A 177 -5.84 5.37 14.48
C PHE A 177 -6.27 3.95 14.93
N ALA A 178 -5.94 2.93 14.13
CA ALA A 178 -6.20 1.54 14.48
C ALA A 178 -5.54 1.14 15.81
N TYR A 179 -4.27 1.48 15.97
CA TYR A 179 -3.48 1.11 17.14
C TYR A 179 -3.93 1.81 18.43
N PHE A 180 -4.13 3.12 18.39
CA PHE A 180 -4.41 3.90 19.61
C PHE A 180 -5.91 3.97 19.96
N ILE A 181 -6.79 3.90 18.97
CA ILE A 181 -8.23 4.13 19.19
C ILE A 181 -9.01 2.82 19.13
N LEU A 182 -8.74 1.92 18.17
CA LEU A 182 -9.54 0.70 18.01
C LEU A 182 -9.00 -0.48 18.80
N LEU A 183 -7.68 -0.64 18.82
CA LEU A 183 -7.06 -1.82 19.43
C LEU A 183 -7.30 -1.91 20.95
N PRO A 184 -7.19 -0.83 21.79
CA PRO A 184 -7.37 -0.96 23.22
C PRO A 184 -8.77 -1.46 23.61
N PRO A 185 -9.91 -0.89 23.15
CA PRO A 185 -11.24 -1.39 23.50
C PRO A 185 -11.48 -2.80 22.95
N ALA A 186 -10.93 -3.14 21.77
CA ALA A 186 -11.04 -4.48 21.20
C ALA A 186 -10.34 -5.53 22.07
N VAL A 187 -9.14 -5.25 22.55
CA VAL A 187 -8.39 -6.14 23.44
C VAL A 187 -9.07 -6.30 24.79
N VAL A 188 -9.56 -5.21 25.39
CA VAL A 188 -10.31 -5.26 26.67
C VAL A 188 -11.55 -6.12 26.52
N PHE A 189 -12.31 -5.95 25.44
CA PHE A 189 -13.49 -6.76 25.17
C PHE A 189 -13.14 -8.24 25.03
N LEU A 190 -12.11 -8.58 24.25
CA LEU A 190 -11.67 -9.96 24.05
C LEU A 190 -11.20 -10.62 25.34
N LYS A 191 -10.44 -9.88 26.19
CA LYS A 191 -9.99 -10.39 27.49
C LYS A 191 -11.15 -10.72 28.44
N ASN A 192 -12.21 -9.92 28.45
CA ASN A 192 -13.35 -10.12 29.33
C ASN A 192 -14.25 -11.28 28.89
N PHE A 193 -14.19 -11.69 27.63
CA PHE A 193 -15.03 -12.77 27.07
C PHE A 193 -14.40 -14.16 27.13
N ILE A 194 -13.08 -14.23 27.34
CA ILE A 194 -12.33 -15.49 27.24
C ILE A 194 -11.86 -15.90 28.66
N PHE A 195 -12.10 -17.15 29.00
CA PHE A 195 -11.59 -17.80 30.21
C PHE A 195 -10.08 -17.57 30.37
N GLU A 196 -9.58 -17.59 31.62
CA GLU A 196 -8.18 -17.32 32.03
C GLU A 196 -7.11 -17.55 30.92
N ASN A 197 -6.41 -16.47 30.51
CA ASN A 197 -5.98 -16.30 29.14
C ASN A 197 -4.50 -16.65 28.89
N ASN A 198 -4.31 -17.72 28.17
CA ASN A 198 -3.12 -17.91 27.37
C ASN A 198 -3.38 -17.41 25.95
N THR A 199 -3.19 -16.10 25.71
CA THR A 199 -3.37 -15.55 24.36
C THR A 199 -2.19 -15.96 23.48
N ARG A 200 -2.50 -16.62 22.36
CA ARG A 200 -1.46 -17.06 21.41
C ARG A 200 -0.91 -15.85 20.65
N PRO A 201 0.43 -15.71 20.52
CA PRO A 201 1.06 -14.62 19.77
C PRO A 201 0.54 -14.52 18.34
N GLU A 202 0.40 -15.64 17.65
CA GLU A 202 -0.08 -15.67 16.27
C GLU A 202 -1.48 -15.06 16.12
N SER A 203 -2.41 -15.40 17.00
CA SER A 203 -3.78 -14.88 16.94
C SER A 203 -3.81 -13.39 17.24
N TYR A 204 -3.11 -12.95 18.29
CA TYR A 204 -3.02 -11.54 18.66
C TYR A 204 -2.42 -10.67 17.57
N TYR A 205 -1.19 -11.00 17.16
CA TYR A 205 -0.50 -10.19 16.16
C TYR A 205 -1.16 -10.24 14.78
N SER A 206 -1.76 -11.37 14.39
CA SER A 206 -2.53 -11.44 13.14
C SER A 206 -3.71 -10.47 13.16
N PHE A 207 -4.43 -10.38 14.28
CA PHE A 207 -5.52 -9.43 14.46
C PHE A 207 -5.02 -7.98 14.41
N VAL A 208 -3.99 -7.64 15.20
CA VAL A 208 -3.42 -6.30 15.25
C VAL A 208 -2.97 -5.83 13.86
N MET A 209 -2.24 -6.69 13.14
CA MET A 209 -1.72 -6.35 11.82
C MET A 209 -2.82 -6.24 10.77
N ALA A 210 -3.81 -7.14 10.78
CA ALA A 210 -4.95 -7.04 9.88
C ALA A 210 -5.72 -5.74 10.13
N LEU A 211 -5.97 -5.41 11.39
CA LEU A 211 -6.64 -4.17 11.78
C LEU A 211 -5.87 -2.94 11.28
N MET A 212 -4.57 -2.85 11.57
CA MET A 212 -3.71 -1.72 11.16
C MET A 212 -3.61 -1.60 9.64
N PHE A 213 -3.40 -2.72 8.93
CA PHE A 213 -3.28 -2.73 7.47
C PHE A 213 -4.57 -2.27 6.79
N TRP A 214 -5.70 -2.88 7.13
CA TRP A 214 -6.96 -2.57 6.47
C TRP A 214 -7.48 -1.18 6.80
N LEU A 215 -7.25 -0.68 8.02
CA LEU A 215 -7.55 0.71 8.35
C LEU A 215 -6.62 1.67 7.59
N GLY A 216 -5.30 1.36 7.53
CA GLY A 216 -4.37 2.12 6.72
C GLY A 216 -4.84 2.25 5.27
N VAL A 217 -5.17 1.12 4.62
CA VAL A 217 -5.71 1.10 3.25
C VAL A 217 -7.04 1.87 3.15
N SER A 218 -7.92 1.73 4.12
CA SER A 218 -9.22 2.41 4.10
C SER A 218 -9.10 3.93 4.17
N PHE A 219 -8.09 4.43 4.88
CA PHE A 219 -7.81 5.87 4.97
C PHE A 219 -7.31 6.46 3.64
N GLU A 220 -6.90 5.63 2.67
CA GLU A 220 -6.60 6.07 1.30
C GLU A 220 -7.86 6.39 0.48
N PHE A 221 -9.01 5.82 0.86
CA PHE A 221 -10.25 5.96 0.10
C PHE A 221 -10.64 7.42 -0.17
N PRO A 222 -10.58 8.37 0.79
CA PRO A 222 -10.90 9.77 0.56
C PRO A 222 -10.03 10.44 -0.52
N LEU A 223 -8.73 10.13 -0.52
CA LEU A 223 -7.79 10.65 -1.52
C LEU A 223 -8.04 10.03 -2.89
N LEU A 224 -8.23 8.71 -2.95
CA LEU A 224 -8.52 7.99 -4.17
C LEU A 224 -9.77 8.55 -4.86
N VAL A 225 -10.84 8.74 -4.10
CA VAL A 225 -12.10 9.30 -4.63
C VAL A 225 -11.92 10.75 -5.08
N TYR A 226 -11.19 11.57 -4.31
CA TYR A 226 -10.87 12.95 -4.70
C TYR A 226 -10.16 13.01 -6.06
N VAL A 227 -9.16 12.15 -6.28
CA VAL A 227 -8.44 12.06 -7.55
C VAL A 227 -9.36 11.64 -8.69
N LEU A 228 -10.12 10.55 -8.54
CA LEU A 228 -11.02 10.03 -9.57
C LEU A 228 -12.10 11.04 -9.97
N VAL A 229 -12.63 11.79 -9.01
CA VAL A 229 -13.63 12.84 -9.29
C VAL A 229 -12.99 14.06 -9.95
N SER A 230 -11.78 14.46 -9.53
CA SER A 230 -11.06 15.58 -10.16
C SER A 230 -10.68 15.29 -11.62
N MET A 231 -10.38 14.04 -11.96
CA MET A 231 -10.14 13.56 -13.33
C MET A 231 -11.44 13.40 -14.15
N GLY A 232 -12.60 13.39 -13.50
CA GLY A 232 -13.90 13.24 -14.18
C GLY A 232 -14.32 11.80 -14.44
N VAL A 233 -13.59 10.81 -13.90
CA VAL A 233 -13.90 9.38 -14.03
C VAL A 233 -15.21 9.05 -13.31
N ILE A 234 -15.42 9.62 -12.12
CA ILE A 234 -16.60 9.41 -11.28
C ILE A 234 -17.24 10.76 -10.92
N ARG A 235 -18.55 10.77 -10.73
CA ARG A 235 -19.30 11.94 -10.23
C ARG A 235 -19.54 11.77 -8.72
N ALA A 236 -19.37 12.85 -7.94
CA ALA A 236 -19.59 12.81 -6.47
C ALA A 236 -21.01 12.34 -6.10
N ARG A 237 -22.01 12.69 -6.93
CA ARG A 237 -23.41 12.28 -6.72
C ARG A 237 -23.60 10.76 -6.76
N VAL A 238 -22.90 10.05 -7.65
CA VAL A 238 -22.98 8.58 -7.76
C VAL A 238 -22.50 7.93 -6.48
N LEU A 239 -21.43 8.44 -5.85
CA LEU A 239 -20.94 7.93 -4.58
C LEU A 239 -21.99 8.10 -3.48
N LEU A 240 -22.66 9.24 -3.42
CA LEU A 240 -23.71 9.47 -2.42
C LEU A 240 -24.93 8.55 -2.66
N GLU A 241 -25.36 8.37 -3.90
CA GLU A 241 -26.47 7.48 -4.27
C GLU A 241 -26.17 6.02 -3.96
N GLN A 242 -24.89 5.60 -4.11
CA GLN A 242 -24.42 4.24 -3.83
C GLN A 242 -23.99 4.02 -2.37
N SER A 243 -24.23 4.98 -1.48
CA SER A 243 -23.83 4.87 -0.06
C SER A 243 -24.38 3.63 0.65
N ARG A 244 -25.58 3.16 0.28
CA ARG A 244 -26.16 1.91 0.81
C ARG A 244 -25.29 0.69 0.54
N ILE A 245 -24.76 0.59 -0.68
CA ILE A 245 -23.84 -0.50 -1.05
C ILE A 245 -22.53 -0.37 -0.29
N ALA A 246 -21.99 0.85 -0.20
CA ALA A 246 -20.76 1.11 0.54
C ALA A 246 -20.87 0.73 2.04
N ILE A 247 -22.01 1.01 2.68
CA ILE A 247 -22.28 0.62 4.06
C ILE A 247 -22.25 -0.91 4.22
N VAL A 248 -22.88 -1.64 3.30
CA VAL A 248 -22.87 -3.12 3.32
C VAL A 248 -21.46 -3.67 3.05
N VAL A 249 -20.74 -3.11 2.08
CA VAL A 249 -19.34 -3.50 1.81
C VAL A 249 -18.44 -3.22 3.01
N ALA A 250 -18.61 -2.07 3.68
CA ALA A 250 -17.88 -1.76 4.90
C ALA A 250 -18.18 -2.77 6.03
N ALA A 251 -19.43 -3.24 6.14
CA ALA A 251 -19.79 -4.28 7.12
C ALA A 251 -19.12 -5.62 6.81
N LEU A 252 -19.09 -6.02 5.54
CA LEU A 252 -18.42 -7.23 5.10
C LEU A 252 -16.89 -7.14 5.33
N LEU A 253 -16.28 -5.99 5.05
CA LEU A 253 -14.87 -5.75 5.35
C LEU A 253 -14.60 -5.80 6.86
N ALA A 254 -15.43 -5.15 7.67
CA ALA A 254 -15.30 -5.20 9.12
C ALA A 254 -15.37 -6.64 9.64
N ALA A 255 -16.31 -7.45 9.15
CA ALA A 255 -16.43 -8.86 9.49
C ALA A 255 -15.24 -9.71 9.03
N ALA A 256 -14.60 -9.35 7.91
CA ALA A 256 -13.42 -10.05 7.41
C ALA A 256 -12.13 -9.69 8.19
N ILE A 257 -12.05 -8.46 8.70
CA ILE A 257 -10.91 -7.95 9.47
C ILE A 257 -10.92 -8.49 10.90
N THR A 258 -12.10 -8.60 11.52
CA THR A 258 -12.26 -9.08 12.90
C THR A 258 -12.21 -10.62 12.93
N PRO A 259 -11.29 -11.23 13.71
CA PRO A 259 -11.16 -12.69 13.77
C PRO A 259 -12.28 -13.35 14.58
N THR A 260 -13.00 -12.56 15.37
CA THR A 260 -14.09 -13.01 16.23
C THR A 260 -15.44 -12.63 15.63
N ILE A 261 -16.38 -13.60 15.63
CA ILE A 261 -17.75 -13.38 15.16
C ILE A 261 -18.56 -12.69 16.29
N ASP A 262 -18.08 -11.54 16.71
CA ASP A 262 -18.78 -10.72 17.70
C ASP A 262 -19.19 -9.37 17.12
N ILE A 263 -20.37 -8.92 17.49
CA ILE A 263 -20.97 -7.69 16.98
C ILE A 263 -20.19 -6.46 17.46
N PHE A 264 -19.60 -6.51 18.67
CA PHE A 264 -18.93 -5.36 19.26
C PHE A 264 -17.66 -4.99 18.48
N ASN A 265 -16.72 -5.94 18.27
CA ASN A 265 -15.51 -5.70 17.49
C ASN A 265 -15.82 -5.38 16.04
N MET A 266 -16.85 -6.03 15.46
CA MET A 266 -17.31 -5.71 14.12
C MET A 266 -17.79 -4.26 14.01
N LEU A 267 -18.64 -3.77 14.94
CA LEU A 267 -19.10 -2.38 14.96
C LEU A 267 -17.95 -1.39 15.18
N LEU A 268 -17.00 -1.75 16.03
CA LEU A 268 -15.83 -0.94 16.34
C LEU A 268 -14.99 -0.65 15.08
N VAL A 269 -14.90 -1.58 14.14
CA VAL A 269 -14.21 -1.40 12.84
C VAL A 269 -15.15 -0.79 11.80
N TRP A 270 -16.41 -1.17 11.77
CA TRP A 270 -17.39 -0.73 10.78
C TRP A 270 -17.68 0.77 10.82
N ILE A 271 -17.85 1.33 12.04
CA ILE A 271 -18.16 2.75 12.21
C ILE A 271 -17.07 3.66 11.62
N PRO A 272 -15.76 3.48 11.89
CA PRO A 272 -14.71 4.24 11.23
C PRO A 272 -14.66 4.08 9.71
N LEU A 273 -14.91 2.87 9.19
CA LEU A 273 -14.95 2.65 7.74
C LEU A 273 -16.04 3.49 7.07
N ILE A 274 -17.24 3.56 7.69
CA ILE A 274 -18.33 4.41 7.21
C ILE A 274 -17.93 5.89 7.30
N ALA A 275 -17.33 6.31 8.42
CA ALA A 275 -16.89 7.69 8.59
C ALA A 275 -15.88 8.11 7.51
N VAL A 276 -14.88 7.28 7.24
CA VAL A 276 -13.89 7.50 6.17
C VAL A 276 -14.57 7.56 4.80
N TYR A 277 -15.55 6.69 4.53
CA TYR A 277 -16.33 6.76 3.30
C TYR A 277 -17.02 8.11 3.12
N TYR A 278 -17.74 8.61 4.12
CA TYR A 278 -18.44 9.90 4.03
C TYR A 278 -17.48 11.09 3.97
N VAL A 279 -16.31 11.02 4.61
CA VAL A 279 -15.23 12.00 4.41
C VAL A 279 -14.81 12.00 2.93
N GLY A 280 -14.64 10.82 2.32
CA GLY A 280 -14.35 10.67 0.90
C GLY A 280 -15.43 11.29 0.02
N VAL A 281 -16.70 11.03 0.30
CA VAL A 281 -17.84 11.65 -0.42
C VAL A 281 -17.79 13.17 -0.30
N GLY A 282 -17.52 13.72 0.89
CA GLY A 282 -17.35 15.16 1.11
C GLY A 282 -16.23 15.75 0.24
N LEU A 283 -15.06 15.11 0.21
CA LEU A 283 -13.94 15.52 -0.62
C LEU A 283 -14.25 15.40 -2.12
N ALA A 284 -15.03 14.39 -2.53
CA ALA A 284 -15.52 14.24 -3.90
C ALA A 284 -16.34 15.45 -4.37
N PHE A 285 -17.24 15.98 -3.53
CA PHE A 285 -18.00 17.20 -3.86
C PHE A 285 -17.09 18.42 -3.99
N ILE A 286 -16.05 18.54 -3.16
CA ILE A 286 -15.05 19.63 -3.26
C ILE A 286 -14.29 19.50 -4.58
N ALA A 287 -13.82 18.31 -4.94
CA ALA A 287 -13.13 18.03 -6.20
C ALA A 287 -14.02 18.37 -7.42
N GLN A 288 -15.28 17.94 -7.39
CA GLN A 288 -16.23 18.21 -8.49
C GLN A 288 -16.47 19.70 -8.68
N ARG A 289 -16.70 20.46 -7.61
CA ARG A 289 -16.86 21.93 -7.69
C ARG A 289 -15.61 22.61 -8.29
N GLY A 290 -14.42 22.14 -7.91
CA GLY A 290 -13.16 22.65 -8.48
C GLY A 290 -13.05 22.39 -9.98
N ARG A 291 -13.43 21.19 -10.45
CA ARG A 291 -13.45 20.82 -11.86
C ARG A 291 -14.49 21.65 -12.66
N ASP A 292 -15.70 21.74 -12.16
CA ASP A 292 -16.79 22.46 -12.86
C ASP A 292 -16.51 23.96 -13.01
N ARG A 293 -15.83 24.59 -12.03
CA ARG A 293 -15.35 25.98 -12.14
C ARG A 293 -14.34 26.15 -13.27
N ARG A 294 -13.41 25.20 -13.41
CA ARG A 294 -12.38 25.23 -14.47
C ARG A 294 -12.97 25.09 -15.86
N LEU A 295 -13.94 24.18 -16.04
CA LEU A 295 -14.64 23.98 -17.30
C LEU A 295 -15.48 25.20 -17.74
N ARG A 296 -15.87 26.08 -16.81
CA ARG A 296 -16.58 27.32 -17.11
C ARG A 296 -15.65 28.47 -17.47
N GLN A 297 -14.36 28.35 -17.17
CA GLN A 297 -13.33 29.39 -17.40
C GLN A 297 -12.50 29.10 -18.67
N ALA A 298 -12.54 27.87 -19.16
CA ALA A 298 -11.98 27.46 -20.45
C ALA A 298 -12.98 27.59 -21.58
#